data_38b0177a984aa00faccdab3c3b0f72fa
#
_entry.id   38b0177a984aa00faccdab3c3b0f72fa
#
_cell.length_a   1.000
_cell.length_b   1.000
_cell.length_c   1.000
_cell.angle_alpha   90.00
_cell.angle_beta   90.00
_cell.angle_gamma   90.00
#
_symmetry.space_group_name_H-M   'P 1'
#
loop_
_entity.id
_entity.type
_entity.pdbx_description
1 polymer ?
#
loop_
_entity_poly.entity_id
_entity_poly.type
_entity_poly.pdbx_seq_one_letter_code
_entity_poly.pdbx_strand_id
1 'polypeptide(L)'
;MKSDSLLTGILHRFYDLAGRNAAPFLVIFYIVGTVGTINPLSRPFFLILFPFAILLSFAFLLAYPGYKTDVKTWLMVVLIAIAGYAIEVAGVNTGVVFGRYSYGHTFGLKVFETPLLIGINWALLVFASASVAEKLNIPPVIKIFIASLIMLFYDLFLEVSAGKLDMWTWEGGRVPLLNYLAWFVTALAMHSLLRLFGLKPSFRLALPVLACQTLFFILLAIYFNFAK
;
A
#
# COMPACT_ATOMS: atom_id res chain seq x y z
N MET A 1 19.86 -24.09 29.06
CA MET A 1 20.81 -23.16 28.38
C MET A 1 21.30 -23.57 26.99
N LYS A 2 21.64 -24.85 26.67
CA LYS A 2 22.05 -25.27 25.29
C LYS A 2 20.91 -25.47 24.33
N SER A 3 19.69 -25.81 24.78
CA SER A 3 18.53 -26.02 23.92
C SER A 3 17.96 -24.71 23.36
N ASP A 4 17.99 -23.63 24.15
CA ASP A 4 17.48 -22.32 23.74
C ASP A 4 18.32 -21.67 22.64
N SER A 5 19.63 -21.93 22.64
CA SER A 5 20.54 -21.42 21.60
C SER A 5 20.38 -22.15 20.27
N LEU A 6 19.99 -23.42 20.30
CA LEU A 6 19.76 -24.24 19.09
C LEU A 6 18.42 -23.84 18.43
N LEU A 7 17.36 -23.71 19.22
CA LEU A 7 16.05 -23.25 18.77
C LEU A 7 16.10 -21.83 18.19
N THR A 8 16.76 -20.91 18.87
CA THR A 8 16.98 -19.53 18.36
C THR A 8 17.79 -19.52 17.08
N GLY A 9 18.81 -20.37 16.95
CA GLY A 9 19.60 -20.51 15.72
C GLY A 9 18.82 -21.06 14.54
N ILE A 10 17.94 -22.05 14.78
CA ILE A 10 17.04 -22.61 13.76
C ILE A 10 16.00 -21.57 13.32
N LEU A 11 15.34 -20.90 14.27
CA LEU A 11 14.38 -19.85 13.98
C LEU A 11 14.99 -18.69 13.17
N HIS A 12 16.22 -18.30 13.50
CA HIS A 12 16.93 -17.25 12.76
C HIS A 12 17.24 -17.66 11.32
N ARG A 13 17.66 -18.92 11.09
CA ARG A 13 17.88 -19.47 9.76
C ARG A 13 16.58 -19.57 8.94
N PHE A 14 15.48 -20.00 9.55
CA PHE A 14 14.17 -19.99 8.90
C PHE A 14 13.70 -18.57 8.51
N TYR A 15 13.87 -17.61 9.40
CA TYR A 15 13.55 -16.21 9.15
C TYR A 15 14.39 -15.63 7.99
N ASP A 16 15.69 -15.90 7.97
CA ASP A 16 16.57 -15.45 6.88
C ASP A 16 16.23 -16.12 5.53
N LEU A 17 15.94 -17.43 5.56
CA LEU A 17 15.54 -18.17 4.35
C LEU A 17 14.19 -17.70 3.82
N ALA A 18 13.21 -17.49 4.69
CA ALA A 18 11.92 -16.93 4.34
C ALA A 18 12.07 -15.51 3.77
N GLY A 19 12.92 -14.67 4.37
CA GLY A 19 13.20 -13.33 3.90
C GLY A 19 13.85 -13.27 2.51
N ARG A 20 14.74 -14.22 2.19
CA ARG A 20 15.35 -14.34 0.84
C ARG A 20 14.34 -14.71 -0.22
N ASN A 21 13.36 -15.55 0.12
CA ASN A 21 12.34 -16.04 -0.81
C ASN A 21 11.09 -15.15 -0.86
N ALA A 22 10.95 -14.21 0.07
CA ALA A 22 9.77 -13.36 0.16
C ALA A 22 9.58 -12.45 -1.07
N ALA A 23 10.65 -11.86 -1.59
CA ALA A 23 10.56 -11.02 -2.79
C ALA A 23 10.21 -11.83 -4.05
N PRO A 24 10.87 -12.96 -4.39
CA PRO A 24 10.43 -13.84 -5.47
C PRO A 24 8.98 -14.33 -5.30
N PHE A 25 8.57 -14.70 -4.09
CA PHE A 25 7.20 -15.09 -3.81
C PHE A 25 6.21 -13.96 -4.15
N LEU A 26 6.47 -12.73 -3.70
CA LEU A 26 5.64 -11.57 -4.02
C LEU A 26 5.53 -11.36 -5.53
N VAL A 27 6.63 -11.46 -6.26
CA VAL A 27 6.63 -11.32 -7.73
C VAL A 27 5.70 -12.37 -8.37
N ILE A 28 5.86 -13.64 -8.02
CA ILE A 28 5.00 -14.72 -8.55
C ILE A 28 3.54 -14.48 -8.16
N PHE A 29 3.28 -14.14 -6.90
CA PHE A 29 1.95 -13.85 -6.37
C PHE A 29 1.25 -12.74 -7.17
N TYR A 30 1.94 -11.63 -7.44
CA TYR A 30 1.39 -10.52 -8.21
C TYR A 30 1.26 -10.82 -9.70
N ILE A 31 2.15 -11.63 -10.29
CA ILE A 31 1.99 -12.12 -11.67
C ILE A 31 0.72 -12.96 -11.80
N VAL A 32 0.53 -13.91 -10.90
CA VAL A 32 -0.69 -14.74 -10.86
C VAL A 32 -1.94 -13.88 -10.64
N GLY A 33 -1.86 -12.93 -9.70
CA GLY A 33 -2.93 -11.96 -9.44
C GLY A 33 -3.28 -11.12 -10.67
N THR A 34 -2.27 -10.64 -11.40
CA THR A 34 -2.46 -9.85 -12.64
C THR A 34 -3.14 -10.68 -13.72
N VAL A 35 -2.60 -11.85 -14.03
CA VAL A 35 -3.16 -12.75 -15.05
C VAL A 35 -4.60 -13.14 -14.69
N GLY A 36 -4.85 -13.51 -13.43
CA GLY A 36 -6.17 -13.89 -12.96
C GLY A 36 -7.18 -12.75 -12.97
N THR A 37 -6.74 -11.50 -12.73
CA THR A 37 -7.61 -10.31 -12.79
C THR A 37 -7.88 -9.87 -14.24
N ILE A 38 -6.91 -10.02 -15.13
CA ILE A 38 -7.08 -9.73 -16.56
C ILE A 38 -8.09 -10.69 -17.19
N ASN A 39 -8.04 -11.97 -16.88
CA ASN A 39 -8.94 -12.96 -17.44
C ASN A 39 -10.38 -12.77 -16.92
N PRO A 40 -11.38 -12.51 -17.80
CA PRO A 40 -12.77 -12.24 -17.39
C PRO A 40 -13.41 -13.38 -16.59
N LEU A 41 -13.04 -14.64 -16.86
CA LEU A 41 -13.61 -15.81 -16.18
C LEU A 41 -13.14 -15.96 -14.74
N SER A 42 -11.87 -15.63 -14.46
CA SER A 42 -11.29 -15.73 -13.12
C SER A 42 -11.35 -14.43 -12.33
N ARG A 43 -11.55 -13.27 -12.99
CA ARG A 43 -11.61 -11.95 -12.35
C ARG A 43 -12.48 -11.90 -11.10
N PRO A 44 -13.74 -12.39 -11.09
CA PRO A 44 -14.56 -12.30 -9.88
C PRO A 44 -13.92 -12.96 -8.67
N PHE A 45 -13.26 -14.10 -8.87
CA PHE A 45 -12.53 -14.79 -7.81
C PHE A 45 -11.33 -13.98 -7.30
N PHE A 46 -10.54 -13.36 -8.21
CA PHE A 46 -9.39 -12.56 -7.82
C PHE A 46 -9.79 -11.24 -7.12
N LEU A 47 -10.96 -10.68 -7.43
CA LEU A 47 -11.50 -9.52 -6.70
C LEU A 47 -11.86 -9.86 -5.25
N ILE A 48 -12.39 -11.06 -5.00
CA ILE A 48 -12.64 -11.55 -3.63
C ILE A 48 -11.32 -11.71 -2.85
N LEU A 49 -10.23 -12.08 -3.52
CA LEU A 49 -8.91 -12.23 -2.90
C LEU A 49 -8.14 -10.91 -2.73
N PHE A 50 -8.62 -9.81 -3.31
CA PHE A 50 -7.93 -8.52 -3.28
C PHE A 50 -7.62 -8.00 -1.86
N PRO A 51 -8.54 -8.05 -0.88
CA PRO A 51 -8.25 -7.68 0.50
C PRO A 51 -7.09 -8.48 1.10
N PHE A 52 -7.03 -9.78 0.81
CA PHE A 52 -5.96 -10.65 1.29
C PHE A 52 -4.61 -10.29 0.66
N ALA A 53 -4.60 -9.84 -0.60
CA ALA A 53 -3.37 -9.38 -1.26
C ALA A 53 -2.77 -8.15 -0.58
N ILE A 54 -3.60 -7.18 -0.18
CA ILE A 54 -3.15 -6.01 0.58
C ILE A 54 -2.67 -6.42 1.97
N LEU A 55 -3.43 -7.23 2.70
CA LEU A 55 -3.06 -7.71 4.04
C LEU A 55 -1.75 -8.52 4.00
N LEU A 56 -1.59 -9.39 3.01
CA LEU A 56 -0.37 -10.16 2.81
C LEU A 56 0.82 -9.25 2.53
N SER A 57 0.67 -8.27 1.64
CA SER A 57 1.72 -7.30 1.32
C SER A 57 2.12 -6.47 2.54
N PHE A 58 1.14 -6.05 3.34
CA PHE A 58 1.39 -5.35 4.60
C PHE A 58 2.10 -6.23 5.62
N ALA A 59 1.69 -7.48 5.77
CA ALA A 59 2.35 -8.44 6.64
C ALA A 59 3.81 -8.69 6.21
N PHE A 60 4.06 -8.88 4.91
CA PHE A 60 5.41 -9.03 4.37
C PHE A 60 6.25 -7.77 4.59
N LEU A 61 5.69 -6.57 4.39
CA LEU A 61 6.38 -5.33 4.67
C LEU A 61 6.88 -5.29 6.13
N LEU A 62 5.97 -5.56 7.08
CA LEU A 62 6.24 -5.45 8.52
C LEU A 62 7.09 -6.61 9.06
N ALA A 63 7.00 -7.81 8.48
CA ALA A 63 7.72 -9.00 8.94
C ALA A 63 9.24 -8.88 8.74
N TYR A 64 9.71 -8.06 7.80
CA TYR A 64 11.13 -7.96 7.45
C TYR A 64 11.67 -6.53 7.64
N PRO A 65 11.71 -6.01 8.88
CA PRO A 65 12.32 -4.72 9.15
C PRO A 65 13.83 -4.77 8.87
N GLY A 66 14.34 -3.73 8.23
CA GLY A 66 15.79 -3.55 8.01
C GLY A 66 16.53 -2.96 9.20
N TYR A 67 15.81 -2.70 10.30
CA TYR A 67 16.30 -2.09 11.52
C TYR A 67 15.55 -2.63 12.74
N LYS A 68 16.08 -2.40 13.95
CA LYS A 68 15.36 -2.77 15.19
C LYS A 68 14.13 -1.86 15.35
N THR A 69 12.95 -2.42 15.16
CA THR A 69 11.68 -1.71 15.41
C THR A 69 11.45 -1.57 16.92
N ASP A 70 10.93 -0.42 17.30
CA ASP A 70 10.54 -0.10 18.67
C ASP A 70 9.00 0.12 18.76
N VAL A 71 8.51 0.30 19.98
CA VAL A 71 7.09 0.59 20.24
C VAL A 71 6.63 1.82 19.46
N LYS A 72 7.49 2.83 19.31
CA LYS A 72 7.18 4.06 18.58
C LYS A 72 6.89 3.79 17.10
N THR A 73 7.66 2.89 16.47
CA THR A 73 7.41 2.47 15.07
C THR A 73 6.01 1.85 14.94
N TRP A 74 5.65 0.94 15.85
CA TRP A 74 4.34 0.28 15.82
C TRP A 74 3.18 1.24 16.09
N LEU A 75 3.35 2.15 17.05
CA LEU A 75 2.36 3.20 17.32
C LEU A 75 2.16 4.09 16.08
N MET A 76 3.21 4.42 15.36
CA MET A 76 3.11 5.22 14.14
C MET A 76 2.46 4.44 12.99
N VAL A 77 2.67 3.14 12.86
CA VAL A 77 1.93 2.29 11.91
C VAL A 77 0.43 2.39 12.16
N VAL A 78 0.02 2.21 13.42
CA VAL A 78 -1.39 2.30 13.81
C VAL A 78 -1.94 3.72 13.60
N LEU A 79 -1.19 4.75 14.00
CA LEU A 79 -1.60 6.15 13.84
C LEU A 79 -1.82 6.52 12.37
N ILE A 80 -0.90 6.13 11.48
CA ILE A 80 -1.04 6.38 10.03
C ILE A 80 -2.23 5.61 9.45
N ALA A 81 -2.45 4.37 9.89
CA ALA A 81 -3.62 3.59 9.45
C ALA A 81 -4.94 4.27 9.88
N ILE A 82 -5.03 4.73 11.13
CA ILE A 82 -6.20 5.45 11.63
C ILE A 82 -6.37 6.79 10.90
N ALA A 83 -5.30 7.57 10.72
CA ALA A 83 -5.36 8.85 10.02
C ALA A 83 -5.76 8.68 8.55
N GLY A 84 -5.21 7.66 7.85
CA GLY A 84 -5.58 7.32 6.49
C GLY A 84 -7.05 6.89 6.38
N TYR A 85 -7.52 6.08 7.30
CA TYR A 85 -8.94 5.72 7.35
C TYR A 85 -9.84 6.94 7.64
N ALA A 86 -9.47 7.78 8.59
CA ALA A 86 -10.26 8.95 8.98
C ALA A 86 -10.41 9.97 7.84
N ILE A 87 -9.34 10.22 7.08
CA ILE A 87 -9.40 11.13 5.93
C ILE A 87 -10.25 10.58 4.79
N GLU A 88 -10.27 9.26 4.60
CA GLU A 88 -11.13 8.59 3.63
C GLU A 88 -12.60 8.64 4.07
N VAL A 89 -12.90 8.42 5.35
CA VAL A 89 -14.26 8.62 5.91
C VAL A 89 -14.71 10.06 5.67
N ALA A 90 -13.87 11.05 5.96
CA ALA A 90 -14.18 12.44 5.68
C ALA A 90 -14.40 12.69 4.18
N GLY A 91 -13.55 12.10 3.33
CA GLY A 91 -13.64 12.23 1.87
C GLY A 91 -14.96 11.70 1.32
N VAL A 92 -15.31 10.45 1.63
CA VAL A 92 -16.54 9.78 1.15
C VAL A 92 -17.78 10.51 1.63
N ASN A 93 -17.85 10.86 2.92
CA ASN A 93 -19.07 11.42 3.49
C ASN A 93 -19.30 12.90 3.15
N THR A 94 -18.25 13.65 2.81
CA THR A 94 -18.35 15.09 2.51
C THR A 94 -18.17 15.44 1.04
N GLY A 95 -17.39 14.64 0.31
CA GLY A 95 -16.94 14.98 -1.03
C GLY A 95 -15.93 16.12 -1.11
N VAL A 96 -15.50 16.68 0.02
CA VAL A 96 -14.65 17.88 0.06
C VAL A 96 -13.17 17.56 -0.12
N VAL A 97 -12.71 16.39 0.39
CA VAL A 97 -11.27 16.05 0.42
C VAL A 97 -10.78 15.64 -0.96
N PHE A 98 -11.42 14.61 -1.55
CA PHE A 98 -10.98 14.00 -2.81
C PHE A 98 -11.90 14.33 -3.99
N GLY A 99 -13.08 14.87 -3.74
CA GLY A 99 -14.22 14.93 -4.64
C GLY A 99 -15.27 13.90 -4.24
N ARG A 100 -16.36 13.80 -4.99
CA ARG A 100 -17.47 12.87 -4.70
C ARG A 100 -17.23 11.51 -5.33
N TYR A 101 -17.18 10.47 -4.52
CA TYR A 101 -17.04 9.07 -4.94
C TYR A 101 -17.72 8.14 -3.93
N SER A 102 -17.89 6.90 -4.33
CA SER A 102 -18.41 5.84 -3.47
C SER A 102 -17.59 4.57 -3.64
N TYR A 103 -17.31 3.87 -2.54
CA TYR A 103 -16.63 2.58 -2.57
C TYR A 103 -17.54 1.46 -3.08
N GLY A 104 -16.99 0.61 -3.95
CA GLY A 104 -17.56 -0.69 -4.34
C GLY A 104 -17.33 -1.77 -3.28
N HIS A 105 -17.27 -3.03 -3.68
CA HIS A 105 -17.20 -4.19 -2.77
C HIS A 105 -15.79 -4.78 -2.62
N THR A 106 -14.87 -4.46 -3.53
CA THR A 106 -13.57 -5.13 -3.62
C THR A 106 -12.68 -4.94 -2.39
N PHE A 107 -12.82 -3.83 -1.66
CA PHE A 107 -12.06 -3.61 -0.42
C PHE A 107 -12.69 -4.25 0.84
N GLY A 108 -13.81 -4.96 0.71
CA GLY A 108 -14.44 -5.71 1.79
C GLY A 108 -15.28 -4.85 2.73
N LEU A 109 -15.21 -5.17 4.04
CA LEU A 109 -16.08 -4.59 5.06
C LEU A 109 -15.94 -3.07 5.17
N LYS A 110 -17.09 -2.38 5.10
CA LYS A 110 -17.21 -0.93 5.24
C LYS A 110 -17.77 -0.53 6.60
N VAL A 111 -17.22 0.54 7.15
CA VAL A 111 -17.78 1.27 8.30
C VAL A 111 -17.78 2.75 7.88
N PHE A 112 -18.86 3.47 8.14
CA PHE A 112 -19.07 4.84 7.64
C PHE A 112 -18.86 4.95 6.11
N GLU A 113 -19.42 4.03 5.35
CA GLU A 113 -19.32 3.91 3.87
C GLU A 113 -17.88 3.73 3.36
N THR A 114 -16.90 3.52 4.24
CA THR A 114 -15.48 3.43 3.95
C THR A 114 -14.93 2.05 4.34
N PRO A 115 -14.22 1.34 3.45
CA PRO A 115 -13.60 0.05 3.80
C PRO A 115 -12.53 0.21 4.87
N LEU A 116 -12.57 -0.66 5.91
CA LEU A 116 -11.54 -0.65 6.95
C LEU A 116 -10.13 -0.89 6.42
N LEU A 117 -10.03 -1.66 5.33
CA LEU A 117 -8.77 -2.01 4.70
C LEU A 117 -8.03 -0.78 4.15
N ILE A 118 -8.72 0.31 3.82
CA ILE A 118 -8.09 1.48 3.23
C ILE A 118 -7.07 2.13 4.17
N GLY A 119 -7.35 2.13 5.49
CA GLY A 119 -6.39 2.60 6.47
C GLY A 119 -5.10 1.78 6.49
N ILE A 120 -5.22 0.44 6.37
CA ILE A 120 -4.06 -0.45 6.25
C ILE A 120 -3.30 -0.16 4.95
N ASN A 121 -4.01 0.09 3.85
CA ASN A 121 -3.40 0.46 2.57
C ASN A 121 -2.61 1.77 2.67
N TRP A 122 -3.15 2.80 3.34
CA TRP A 122 -2.42 4.04 3.61
C TRP A 122 -1.13 3.77 4.41
N ALA A 123 -1.20 3.00 5.50
CA ALA A 123 -0.01 2.65 6.28
C ALA A 123 1.02 1.89 5.44
N LEU A 124 0.57 0.89 4.65
CA LEU A 124 1.44 0.14 3.75
C LEU A 124 2.19 1.07 2.80
N LEU A 125 1.46 1.95 2.08
CA LEU A 125 2.04 2.83 1.09
C LEU A 125 2.98 3.87 1.72
N VAL A 126 2.59 4.48 2.84
CA VAL A 126 3.43 5.48 3.55
C VAL A 126 4.73 4.87 4.05
N PHE A 127 4.68 3.71 4.72
CA PHE A 127 5.89 3.08 5.24
C PHE A 127 6.76 2.48 4.14
N ALA A 128 6.16 1.95 3.08
CA ALA A 128 6.92 1.42 1.96
C ALA A 128 7.60 2.53 1.15
N SER A 129 6.90 3.60 0.79
CA SER A 129 7.47 4.74 0.05
C SER A 129 8.53 5.50 0.86
N ALA A 130 8.28 5.72 2.17
CA ALA A 130 9.29 6.28 3.07
C ALA A 130 10.55 5.42 3.11
N SER A 131 10.41 4.08 3.21
CA SER A 131 11.55 3.16 3.24
C SER A 131 12.36 3.16 1.93
N VAL A 132 11.72 3.36 0.80
CA VAL A 132 12.42 3.52 -0.48
C VAL A 132 13.15 4.84 -0.54
N ALA A 133 12.50 5.95 -0.14
CA ALA A 133 13.11 7.28 -0.14
C ALA A 133 14.27 7.40 0.85
N GLU A 134 14.23 6.67 1.99
CA GLU A 134 15.32 6.68 2.97
C GLU A 134 16.64 6.11 2.43
N LYS A 135 16.61 5.27 1.40
CA LYS A 135 17.80 4.73 0.74
C LYS A 135 18.55 5.77 -0.11
N LEU A 136 17.91 6.90 -0.44
CA LEU A 136 18.52 7.95 -1.23
C LEU A 136 19.43 8.82 -0.36
N ASN A 137 20.60 9.18 -0.88
CA ASN A 137 21.53 10.07 -0.19
C ASN A 137 21.22 11.55 -0.50
N ILE A 138 20.09 12.03 0.01
CA ILE A 138 19.55 13.36 -0.23
C ILE A 138 18.99 13.97 1.08
N PRO A 139 18.76 15.29 1.13
CA PRO A 139 18.19 15.95 2.30
C PRO A 139 16.82 15.39 2.71
N PRO A 140 16.50 15.39 4.02
CA PRO A 140 15.25 14.82 4.54
C PRO A 140 13.98 15.39 3.91
N VAL A 141 13.94 16.69 3.65
CA VAL A 141 12.79 17.34 3.02
C VAL A 141 12.53 16.79 1.61
N ILE A 142 13.61 16.57 0.85
CA ILE A 142 13.48 15.99 -0.51
C ILE A 142 13.03 14.54 -0.44
N LYS A 143 13.44 13.76 0.60
CA LYS A 143 12.93 12.41 0.82
C LYS A 143 11.41 12.37 1.04
N ILE A 144 10.89 13.28 1.87
CA ILE A 144 9.44 13.44 2.10
C ILE A 144 8.73 13.69 0.76
N PHE A 145 9.24 14.62 -0.03
CA PHE A 145 8.66 14.98 -1.32
C PHE A 145 8.66 13.78 -2.29
N ILE A 146 9.80 13.09 -2.42
CA ILE A 146 9.93 11.90 -3.30
C ILE A 146 9.02 10.76 -2.82
N ALA A 147 8.95 10.48 -1.52
CA ALA A 147 8.06 9.45 -0.99
C ALA A 147 6.59 9.76 -1.32
N SER A 148 6.20 11.02 -1.23
CA SER A 148 4.84 11.48 -1.59
C SER A 148 4.58 11.40 -3.09
N LEU A 149 5.57 11.70 -3.92
CA LEU A 149 5.46 11.50 -5.38
C LEU A 149 5.35 10.02 -5.77
N ILE A 150 6.03 9.12 -5.06
CA ILE A 150 5.89 7.66 -5.27
C ILE A 150 4.45 7.23 -5.02
N MET A 151 3.82 7.72 -3.95
CA MET A 151 2.42 7.43 -3.66
C MET A 151 1.47 8.01 -4.70
N LEU A 152 1.69 9.25 -5.13
CA LEU A 152 0.90 9.87 -6.21
C LEU A 152 1.06 9.11 -7.53
N PHE A 153 2.27 8.68 -7.87
CA PHE A 153 2.53 7.87 -9.07
C PHE A 153 1.78 6.53 -9.02
N TYR A 154 1.75 5.88 -7.87
CA TYR A 154 0.96 4.68 -7.66
C TYR A 154 -0.54 4.94 -7.87
N ASP A 155 -1.08 6.01 -7.29
CA ASP A 155 -2.48 6.39 -7.39
C ASP A 155 -2.92 6.65 -8.84
N LEU A 156 -2.08 7.28 -9.66
CA LEU A 156 -2.37 7.53 -11.07
C LEU A 156 -2.76 6.26 -11.85
N PHE A 157 -2.10 5.13 -11.60
CA PHE A 157 -2.40 3.86 -12.27
C PHE A 157 -3.53 3.10 -11.59
N LEU A 158 -3.64 3.22 -10.27
CA LEU A 158 -4.72 2.64 -9.49
C LEU A 158 -6.07 3.20 -9.96
N GLU A 159 -6.19 4.52 -10.14
CA GLU A 159 -7.40 5.20 -10.56
C GLU A 159 -7.93 4.72 -11.92
N VAL A 160 -7.06 4.41 -12.87
CA VAL A 160 -7.46 3.86 -14.18
C VAL A 160 -8.22 2.53 -14.03
N SER A 161 -7.86 1.76 -13.02
CA SER A 161 -8.39 0.41 -12.78
C SER A 161 -9.54 0.37 -11.78
N ALA A 162 -9.64 1.35 -10.90
CA ALA A 162 -10.50 1.33 -9.72
C ALA A 162 -11.97 1.05 -10.04
N GLY A 163 -12.55 1.80 -10.99
CA GLY A 163 -13.96 1.59 -11.38
C GLY A 163 -14.20 0.27 -12.11
N LYS A 164 -13.20 -0.26 -12.83
CA LYS A 164 -13.30 -1.55 -13.55
C LYS A 164 -13.20 -2.75 -12.61
N LEU A 165 -12.65 -2.55 -11.43
CA LEU A 165 -12.42 -3.57 -10.41
C LEU A 165 -13.39 -3.43 -9.21
N ASP A 166 -14.47 -2.66 -9.35
CA ASP A 166 -15.43 -2.40 -8.26
C ASP A 166 -14.75 -1.94 -6.94
N MET A 167 -13.69 -1.13 -7.07
CA MET A 167 -13.01 -0.54 -5.91
C MET A 167 -13.75 0.71 -5.45
N TRP A 168 -13.89 1.70 -6.33
CA TRP A 168 -14.72 2.90 -6.16
C TRP A 168 -15.13 3.49 -7.50
N THR A 169 -16.13 4.34 -7.46
CA THR A 169 -16.63 5.08 -8.62
C THR A 169 -16.77 6.55 -8.31
N TRP A 170 -16.34 7.39 -9.25
CA TRP A 170 -16.40 8.84 -9.15
C TRP A 170 -17.75 9.35 -9.66
N GLU A 171 -18.34 10.33 -8.98
CA GLU A 171 -19.48 11.08 -9.50
C GLU A 171 -19.06 11.79 -10.79
N GLY A 172 -19.84 11.62 -11.87
CA GLY A 172 -19.49 12.14 -13.20
C GLY A 172 -18.49 11.29 -13.99
N GLY A 173 -18.04 10.13 -13.48
CA GLY A 173 -17.25 9.13 -14.21
C GLY A 173 -15.80 9.54 -14.52
N ARG A 174 -15.29 10.61 -13.90
CA ARG A 174 -13.92 11.10 -14.07
C ARG A 174 -13.27 11.37 -12.73
N VAL A 175 -11.98 11.04 -12.62
CA VAL A 175 -11.18 11.36 -11.44
C VAL A 175 -10.96 12.86 -11.35
N PRO A 176 -11.36 13.54 -10.26
CA PRO A 176 -11.12 14.97 -10.10
C PRO A 176 -9.64 15.26 -9.88
N LEU A 177 -9.13 16.39 -10.38
CA LEU A 177 -7.78 16.86 -10.04
C LEU A 177 -7.59 17.00 -8.52
N LEU A 178 -8.65 17.33 -7.81
CA LEU A 178 -8.67 17.42 -6.35
C LEU A 178 -8.21 16.12 -5.68
N ASN A 179 -8.56 14.95 -6.25
CA ASN A 179 -8.09 13.66 -5.73
C ASN A 179 -6.55 13.60 -5.70
N TYR A 180 -5.90 13.88 -6.80
CA TYR A 180 -4.44 13.80 -6.91
C TYR A 180 -3.73 14.82 -5.99
N LEU A 181 -4.29 16.02 -5.87
CA LEU A 181 -3.78 17.03 -4.94
C LEU A 181 -3.95 16.60 -3.49
N ALA A 182 -5.11 16.07 -3.13
CA ALA A 182 -5.40 15.58 -1.79
C ALA A 182 -4.52 14.38 -1.42
N TRP A 183 -4.32 13.43 -2.34
CA TRP A 183 -3.39 12.31 -2.15
C TRP A 183 -1.97 12.79 -1.87
N PHE A 184 -1.48 13.73 -2.69
CA PHE A 184 -0.14 14.28 -2.52
C PHE A 184 0.02 15.04 -1.21
N VAL A 185 -0.92 15.92 -0.85
CA VAL A 185 -0.88 16.71 0.40
C VAL A 185 -0.99 15.80 1.62
N THR A 186 -1.88 14.80 1.58
CA THR A 186 -2.03 13.81 2.67
C THR A 186 -0.75 12.98 2.83
N ALA A 187 -0.16 12.52 1.73
CA ALA A 187 1.12 11.81 1.76
C ALA A 187 2.24 12.68 2.32
N LEU A 188 2.34 13.96 1.91
CA LEU A 188 3.29 14.92 2.49
C LEU A 188 3.11 15.07 4.00
N ALA A 189 1.88 15.21 4.47
CA ALA A 189 1.57 15.34 5.90
C ALA A 189 2.00 14.06 6.66
N MET A 190 1.65 12.88 6.16
CA MET A 190 2.00 11.60 6.80
C MET A 190 3.51 11.36 6.83
N HIS A 191 4.24 11.62 5.73
CA HIS A 191 5.69 11.50 5.71
C HIS A 191 6.38 12.54 6.61
N SER A 192 5.84 13.76 6.66
CA SER A 192 6.32 14.80 7.59
C SER A 192 6.11 14.37 9.03
N LEU A 193 4.97 13.75 9.34
CA LEU A 193 4.69 13.22 10.68
C LEU A 193 5.69 12.15 11.08
N LEU A 194 6.01 11.18 10.21
CA LEU A 194 7.07 10.21 10.46
C LEU A 194 8.39 10.89 10.81
N ARG A 195 8.75 11.91 10.06
CA ARG A 195 10.01 12.65 10.26
C ARG A 195 10.02 13.46 11.55
N LEU A 196 8.92 14.14 11.89
CA LEU A 196 8.77 14.90 13.14
C LEU A 196 8.94 13.99 14.36
N PHE A 197 8.47 12.76 14.27
CA PHE A 197 8.69 11.74 15.31
C PHE A 197 10.06 11.07 15.21
N GLY A 198 10.97 11.54 14.35
CA GLY A 198 12.32 11.00 14.21
C GLY A 198 12.39 9.59 13.62
N LEU A 199 11.33 9.13 12.94
CA LEU A 199 11.30 7.81 12.29
C LEU A 199 11.96 7.89 10.92
N LYS A 200 12.76 6.86 10.64
CA LYS A 200 13.41 6.63 9.35
C LYS A 200 13.13 5.17 8.94
N PRO A 201 11.92 4.89 8.41
CA PRO A 201 11.54 3.53 8.06
C PRO A 201 12.56 2.89 7.10
N SER A 202 12.88 1.62 7.34
CA SER A 202 13.78 0.85 6.50
C SER A 202 13.33 -0.61 6.48
N PHE A 203 12.28 -0.88 5.70
CA PHE A 203 11.77 -2.24 5.52
C PHE A 203 12.40 -2.87 4.28
N ARG A 204 12.89 -4.11 4.42
CA ARG A 204 13.64 -4.83 3.37
C ARG A 204 12.78 -5.08 2.12
N LEU A 205 11.50 -5.37 2.32
CA LEU A 205 10.55 -5.67 1.26
C LEU A 205 9.77 -4.46 0.74
N ALA A 206 10.12 -3.23 1.18
CA ALA A 206 9.42 -2.03 0.75
C ALA A 206 9.43 -1.84 -0.77
N LEU A 207 10.60 -1.95 -1.40
CA LEU A 207 10.72 -1.83 -2.86
C LEU A 207 10.02 -2.98 -3.61
N PRO A 208 10.21 -4.28 -3.26
CA PRO A 208 9.44 -5.36 -3.86
C PRO A 208 7.92 -5.18 -3.75
N VAL A 209 7.41 -4.82 -2.59
CA VAL A 209 5.97 -4.61 -2.37
C VAL A 209 5.45 -3.48 -3.25
N LEU A 210 6.06 -2.29 -3.21
CA LEU A 210 5.66 -1.15 -4.04
C LEU A 210 5.76 -1.46 -5.53
N ALA A 211 6.87 -2.06 -5.96
CA ALA A 211 7.08 -2.37 -7.37
C ALA A 211 6.03 -3.37 -7.88
N CYS A 212 5.76 -4.44 -7.12
CA CYS A 212 4.75 -5.43 -7.51
C CYS A 212 3.35 -4.82 -7.57
N GLN A 213 2.95 -4.02 -6.59
CA GLN A 213 1.64 -3.36 -6.58
C GLN A 213 1.52 -2.32 -7.70
N THR A 214 2.54 -1.50 -7.90
CA THR A 214 2.54 -0.47 -8.95
C THR A 214 2.50 -1.12 -10.34
N LEU A 215 3.32 -2.16 -10.58
CA LEU A 215 3.31 -2.90 -11.84
C LEU A 215 1.98 -3.61 -12.08
N PHE A 216 1.35 -4.17 -11.04
CA PHE A 216 0.01 -4.73 -11.14
C PHE A 216 -0.98 -3.70 -11.71
N PHE A 217 -1.05 -2.49 -11.13
CA PHE A 217 -1.96 -1.46 -11.62
C PHE A 217 -1.55 -0.87 -12.98
N ILE A 218 -0.25 -0.76 -13.28
CA ILE A 218 0.22 -0.37 -14.62
C ILE A 218 -0.26 -1.37 -15.67
N LEU A 219 -0.08 -2.67 -15.44
CA LEU A 219 -0.49 -3.71 -16.37
C LEU A 219 -2.01 -3.76 -16.55
N LEU A 220 -2.77 -3.58 -15.48
CA LEU A 220 -4.22 -3.46 -15.56
C LEU A 220 -4.67 -2.18 -16.28
N ALA A 221 -4.02 -1.05 -16.03
CA ALA A 221 -4.30 0.20 -16.73
C ALA A 221 -4.05 0.06 -18.24
N ILE A 222 -2.95 -0.58 -18.63
CA ILE A 222 -2.65 -0.90 -20.03
C ILE A 222 -3.77 -1.80 -20.60
N TYR A 223 -4.09 -2.89 -19.91
CA TYR A 223 -5.13 -3.81 -20.35
C TYR A 223 -6.48 -3.11 -20.54
N PHE A 224 -6.97 -2.35 -19.55
CA PHE A 224 -8.27 -1.69 -19.62
C PHE A 224 -8.35 -0.54 -20.61
N ASN A 225 -7.24 0.06 -21.01
CA ASN A 225 -7.21 1.09 -22.03
C ASN A 225 -7.13 0.52 -23.45
N PHE A 226 -6.48 -0.63 -23.65
CA PHE A 226 -6.23 -1.20 -24.97
C PHE A 226 -7.08 -2.44 -25.30
N ALA A 227 -7.61 -3.16 -24.31
CA ALA A 227 -8.55 -4.26 -24.52
C ALA A 227 -9.97 -3.68 -24.72
N LYS A 228 -10.20 -3.19 -25.95
CA LYS A 228 -11.55 -2.81 -26.42
C LYS A 228 -12.21 -3.97 -27.11
#